data_87b3e8852b693fdb3615baa5546e3d62
#
_entry.id   87b3e8852b693fdb3615baa5546e3d62
#
_cell.length_a   1.000
_cell.length_b   1.000
_cell.length_c   1.000
_cell.angle_alpha   90.00
_cell.angle_beta   90.00
_cell.angle_gamma   90.00
#
_symmetry.space_group_name_H-M   'P 1'
#
loop_
_entity.id
_entity.type
_entity.pdbx_description
1 polymer ?
#
loop_
_entity_poly.entity_id
_entity_poly.type
_entity_poly.pdbx_seq_one_letter_code
_entity_poly.pdbx_strand_id
1 'polypeptide(L)'
;MLLGIVGNLVAFLAAGIAIVGNTWDANRVGIKRLRPAGWFAICVALAGFGVSMIVTWQDYQDRRTRQSLAMAEVEGAWSNLAAPFRLLLWELDGSQSNPDAAMIERLIAAGGIESLDTVDLRGEAPHHHGEWMANICGPASRGRDEIRRLQAIYVGILETELIAAMQAVAASHVPEFMSVYAPCGTVNLGNDYPIRFETVVNHREMRGFLRALLTLRHGIDKFTQ
;
A
#
# COMPACT_ATOMS: atom_id res chain seq x y z
N MET A 1 10.21 -18.41 11.22
CA MET A 1 9.49 -18.97 12.37
C MET A 1 10.15 -20.26 12.90
N LEU A 2 10.46 -21.27 12.09
CA LEU A 2 11.06 -22.54 12.51
C LEU A 2 12.44 -22.37 13.21
N LEU A 3 13.34 -21.55 12.65
CA LEU A 3 14.65 -21.28 13.23
C LEU A 3 14.60 -20.55 14.59
N GLY A 4 13.64 -19.64 14.80
CA GLY A 4 13.44 -19.01 16.10
C GLY A 4 12.98 -20.02 17.17
N ILE A 5 12.15 -21.00 16.79
CA ILE A 5 11.73 -22.09 17.67
C ILE A 5 12.94 -22.99 18.01
N VAL A 6 13.78 -23.29 17.03
CA VAL A 6 15.00 -24.09 17.24
C VAL A 6 15.98 -23.34 18.16
N GLY A 7 16.20 -22.03 17.97
CA GLY A 7 17.06 -21.23 18.82
C GLY A 7 16.58 -21.20 20.28
N ASN A 8 15.29 -21.01 20.50
CA ASN A 8 14.68 -21.06 21.84
C ASN A 8 14.77 -22.47 22.47
N LEU A 9 14.58 -23.52 21.69
CA LEU A 9 14.71 -24.91 22.16
C LEU A 9 16.14 -25.21 22.59
N VAL A 10 17.13 -24.79 21.80
CA VAL A 10 18.56 -24.94 22.12
C VAL A 10 18.92 -24.16 23.40
N ALA A 11 18.44 -22.93 23.57
CA ALA A 11 18.64 -22.15 24.78
C ALA A 11 18.00 -22.80 26.01
N PHE A 12 16.80 -23.35 25.84
CA PHE A 12 16.09 -24.08 26.90
C PHE A 12 16.82 -25.38 27.31
N LEU A 13 17.31 -26.14 26.34
CA LEU A 13 18.12 -27.34 26.59
C LEU A 13 19.43 -27.01 27.30
N ALA A 14 20.11 -25.92 26.90
CA ALA A 14 21.33 -25.46 27.54
C ALA A 14 21.09 -25.04 29.00
N ALA A 15 19.98 -24.33 29.28
CA ALA A 15 19.57 -24.01 30.63
C ALA A 15 19.25 -25.25 31.45
N GLY A 16 18.58 -26.26 30.88
CA GLY A 16 18.29 -27.54 31.51
C GLY A 16 19.56 -28.29 31.89
N ILE A 17 20.54 -28.39 31.00
CA ILE A 17 21.87 -28.99 31.25
C ILE A 17 22.60 -28.25 32.37
N ALA A 18 22.51 -26.91 32.39
CA ALA A 18 23.13 -26.10 33.44
C ALA A 18 22.54 -26.35 34.83
N ILE A 19 21.24 -26.59 34.92
CA ILE A 19 20.52 -26.85 36.16
C ILE A 19 20.77 -28.28 36.66
N VAL A 20 20.74 -29.28 35.78
CA VAL A 20 20.84 -30.69 36.12
C VAL A 20 22.31 -31.16 36.26
N GLY A 21 23.22 -30.52 35.57
CA GLY A 21 24.60 -30.99 35.33
C GLY A 21 25.65 -30.61 36.36
N ASN A 22 25.34 -30.37 37.65
CA ASN A 22 26.35 -30.09 38.69
C ASN A 22 27.50 -29.19 38.17
N THR A 23 27.12 -28.07 37.50
CA THR A 23 28.00 -27.18 36.74
C THR A 23 28.83 -26.26 37.59
N TRP A 24 28.58 -26.27 38.90
CA TRP A 24 29.16 -25.38 39.89
C TRP A 24 29.99 -26.11 40.93
N ASP A 25 31.24 -25.69 41.16
CA ASP A 25 32.12 -26.19 42.19
C ASP A 25 32.20 -25.19 43.37
N ALA A 26 31.57 -25.54 44.47
CA ALA A 26 31.50 -24.67 45.65
C ALA A 26 32.89 -24.41 46.30
N ASN A 27 33.87 -25.26 46.05
CA ASN A 27 35.20 -25.18 46.67
C ASN A 27 36.17 -24.27 45.89
N ARG A 28 35.78 -23.69 44.75
CA ARG A 28 36.59 -22.80 43.93
C ARG A 28 36.08 -21.34 44.00
N VAL A 29 36.94 -20.37 43.70
CA VAL A 29 36.60 -18.95 43.77
C VAL A 29 36.48 -18.33 42.36
N GLY A 30 35.47 -17.46 42.16
CA GLY A 30 35.27 -16.69 40.92
C GLY A 30 34.88 -17.56 39.71
N ILE A 31 35.34 -17.20 38.51
CA ILE A 31 35.03 -17.86 37.23
C ILE A 31 35.48 -19.35 37.21
N LYS A 32 36.50 -19.69 38.04
CA LYS A 32 37.01 -21.06 38.18
C LYS A 32 36.01 -22.01 38.84
N ARG A 33 34.91 -21.52 39.37
CA ARG A 33 33.80 -22.33 39.95
C ARG A 33 33.00 -23.07 38.84
N LEU A 34 33.02 -22.57 37.62
CA LEU A 34 32.33 -23.23 36.52
C LEU A 34 33.14 -24.44 36.06
N ARG A 35 32.48 -25.61 36.10
CA ARG A 35 33.01 -26.84 35.52
C ARG A 35 32.95 -26.77 34.00
N PRO A 36 33.67 -27.61 33.26
CA PRO A 36 33.64 -27.67 31.77
C PRO A 36 32.22 -27.78 31.20
N ALA A 37 31.33 -28.52 31.87
CA ALA A 37 29.92 -28.64 31.50
C ALA A 37 29.17 -27.29 31.59
N GLY A 38 29.48 -26.45 32.59
CA GLY A 38 28.90 -25.11 32.74
C GLY A 38 29.36 -24.15 31.64
N TRP A 39 30.65 -24.20 31.25
CA TRP A 39 31.16 -23.42 30.13
C TRP A 39 30.54 -23.84 28.81
N PHE A 40 30.39 -25.16 28.57
CA PHE A 40 29.70 -25.66 27.39
C PHE A 40 28.25 -25.18 27.32
N ALA A 41 27.51 -25.25 28.43
CA ALA A 41 26.12 -24.74 28.50
C ALA A 41 26.04 -23.24 28.17
N ILE A 42 26.96 -22.41 28.68
CA ILE A 42 27.01 -20.99 28.38
C ILE A 42 27.31 -20.75 26.90
N CYS A 43 28.27 -21.46 26.31
CA CYS A 43 28.58 -21.34 24.89
C CYS A 43 27.39 -21.71 24.00
N VAL A 44 26.68 -22.80 24.32
CA VAL A 44 25.47 -23.23 23.59
C VAL A 44 24.35 -22.21 23.73
N ALA A 45 24.14 -21.67 24.93
CA ALA A 45 23.13 -20.62 25.16
C ALA A 45 23.43 -19.34 24.38
N LEU A 46 24.70 -18.90 24.39
CA LEU A 46 25.12 -17.71 23.61
C LEU A 46 25.01 -17.94 22.11
N ALA A 47 25.36 -19.13 21.63
CA ALA A 47 25.20 -19.47 20.21
C ALA A 47 23.70 -19.49 19.81
N GLY A 48 22.84 -20.10 20.64
CA GLY A 48 21.40 -20.11 20.42
C GLY A 48 20.78 -18.72 20.43
N PHE A 49 21.21 -17.86 21.36
CA PHE A 49 20.80 -16.47 21.40
C PHE A 49 21.25 -15.69 20.16
N GLY A 50 22.51 -15.88 19.74
CA GLY A 50 23.05 -15.25 18.53
C GLY A 50 22.27 -15.64 17.28
N VAL A 51 21.98 -16.93 17.10
CA VAL A 51 21.17 -17.41 15.98
C VAL A 51 19.74 -16.84 16.03
N SER A 52 19.11 -16.81 17.20
CA SER A 52 17.77 -16.22 17.36
C SER A 52 17.75 -14.74 16.99
N MET A 53 18.79 -14.00 17.38
CA MET A 53 18.91 -12.59 17.09
C MET A 53 19.09 -12.31 15.60
N ILE A 54 19.94 -13.10 14.91
CA ILE A 54 20.13 -13.01 13.46
C ILE A 54 18.83 -13.29 12.71
N VAL A 55 18.12 -14.35 13.07
CA VAL A 55 16.84 -14.71 12.43
C VAL A 55 15.79 -13.62 12.63
N THR A 56 15.67 -13.11 13.86
CA THR A 56 14.71 -12.02 14.14
C THR A 56 15.06 -10.77 13.34
N TRP A 57 16.35 -10.46 13.20
CA TRP A 57 16.78 -9.31 12.40
C TRP A 57 16.53 -9.49 10.90
N GLN A 58 16.80 -10.69 10.37
CA GLN A 58 16.48 -11.02 8.98
C GLN A 58 14.97 -10.93 8.72
N ASP A 59 14.14 -11.52 9.58
CA ASP A 59 12.68 -11.44 9.48
C ASP A 59 12.19 -9.97 9.52
N TYR A 60 12.81 -9.13 10.34
CA TYR A 60 12.51 -7.70 10.39
C TYR A 60 12.89 -6.97 9.10
N GLN A 61 14.08 -7.22 8.55
CA GLN A 61 14.53 -6.63 7.29
C GLN A 61 13.65 -7.09 6.12
N ASP A 62 13.32 -8.38 6.06
CA ASP A 62 12.44 -8.92 5.03
C ASP A 62 11.04 -8.30 5.07
N ARG A 63 10.47 -8.14 6.26
CA ARG A 63 9.18 -7.46 6.44
C ARG A 63 9.25 -6.02 5.97
N ARG A 64 10.28 -5.28 6.36
CA ARG A 64 10.45 -3.88 5.96
C ARG A 64 10.61 -3.74 4.45
N THR A 65 11.38 -4.61 3.82
CA THR A 65 11.56 -4.63 2.37
C THR A 65 10.24 -4.93 1.65
N ARG A 66 9.48 -5.92 2.13
CA ARG A 66 8.16 -6.25 1.57
C ARG A 66 7.16 -5.10 1.75
N GLN A 67 7.18 -4.43 2.90
CA GLN A 67 6.33 -3.27 3.13
C GLN A 67 6.68 -2.11 2.21
N SER A 68 7.97 -1.79 2.01
CA SER A 68 8.38 -0.70 1.11
C SER A 68 8.01 -1.01 -0.34
N LEU A 69 8.17 -2.25 -0.78
CA LEU A 69 7.75 -2.68 -2.12
C LEU A 69 6.22 -2.56 -2.29
N ALA A 70 5.46 -3.06 -1.30
CA ALA A 70 4.01 -2.96 -1.30
C ALA A 70 3.54 -1.50 -1.38
N MET A 71 4.19 -0.60 -0.63
CA MET A 71 3.86 0.82 -0.66
C MET A 71 4.13 1.46 -2.02
N ALA A 72 5.25 1.14 -2.66
CA ALA A 72 5.56 1.64 -4.00
C ALA A 72 4.52 1.18 -5.04
N GLU A 73 4.05 -0.08 -4.95
CA GLU A 73 2.99 -0.58 -5.82
C GLU A 73 1.65 0.09 -5.54
N VAL A 74 1.29 0.30 -4.26
CA VAL A 74 0.06 1.02 -3.89
C VAL A 74 0.09 2.47 -4.36
N GLU A 75 1.23 3.14 -4.25
CA GLU A 75 1.43 4.50 -4.77
C GLU A 75 1.27 4.54 -6.30
N GLY A 76 1.82 3.57 -7.02
CA GLY A 76 1.62 3.43 -8.46
C GLY A 76 0.15 3.26 -8.85
N ALA A 77 -0.58 2.40 -8.14
CA ALA A 77 -2.01 2.20 -8.35
C ALA A 77 -2.83 3.45 -8.02
N TRP A 78 -2.51 4.14 -6.92
CA TRP A 78 -3.11 5.42 -6.56
C TRP A 78 -2.87 6.48 -7.65
N SER A 79 -1.65 6.59 -8.14
CA SER A 79 -1.28 7.53 -9.22
C SER A 79 -2.08 7.28 -10.48
N ASN A 80 -2.29 6.01 -10.86
CA ASN A 80 -3.14 5.64 -12.00
C ASN A 80 -4.59 6.09 -11.79
N LEU A 81 -5.15 5.93 -10.58
CA LEU A 81 -6.51 6.37 -10.27
C LEU A 81 -6.65 7.90 -10.21
N ALA A 82 -5.61 8.61 -9.81
CA ALA A 82 -5.58 10.07 -9.73
C ALA A 82 -5.25 10.76 -11.05
N ALA A 83 -4.59 10.06 -11.99
CA ALA A 83 -4.15 10.60 -13.26
C ALA A 83 -5.27 11.26 -14.10
N PRO A 84 -6.48 10.68 -14.23
CA PRO A 84 -7.57 11.31 -14.96
C PRO A 84 -7.93 12.70 -14.42
N PHE A 85 -7.98 12.83 -13.10
CA PHE A 85 -8.32 14.10 -12.44
C PHE A 85 -7.23 15.15 -12.61
N ARG A 86 -5.96 14.75 -12.61
CA ARG A 86 -4.85 15.63 -12.92
C ARG A 86 -4.98 16.21 -14.33
N LEU A 87 -5.29 15.38 -15.31
CA LEU A 87 -5.44 15.80 -16.69
C LEU A 87 -6.58 16.79 -16.84
N LEU A 88 -7.71 16.53 -16.20
CA LEU A 88 -8.88 17.41 -16.22
C LEU A 88 -8.61 18.76 -15.54
N LEU A 89 -7.94 18.76 -14.40
CA LEU A 89 -7.56 20.01 -13.72
C LEU A 89 -6.52 20.80 -14.52
N TRP A 90 -5.59 20.11 -15.18
CA TRP A 90 -4.65 20.79 -16.06
C TRP A 90 -5.37 21.54 -17.18
N GLU A 91 -6.40 20.95 -17.77
CA GLU A 91 -7.22 21.61 -18.78
C GLU A 91 -7.99 22.80 -18.25
N LEU A 92 -8.53 22.68 -17.03
CA LEU A 92 -9.36 23.74 -16.42
C LEU A 92 -8.55 24.96 -15.96
N ASP A 93 -7.36 24.76 -15.41
CA ASP A 93 -6.61 25.85 -14.76
C ASP A 93 -5.13 25.94 -15.17
N GLY A 94 -4.68 25.12 -16.11
CA GLY A 94 -3.29 25.09 -16.59
C GLY A 94 -2.27 24.54 -15.58
N SER A 95 -2.71 23.97 -14.45
CA SER A 95 -1.80 23.49 -13.41
C SER A 95 -1.23 22.11 -13.75
N GLN A 96 0.09 22.03 -13.99
CA GLN A 96 0.83 20.78 -14.24
C GLN A 96 1.38 20.16 -12.95
N SER A 97 0.62 20.11 -11.87
CA SER A 97 1.08 19.48 -10.65
C SER A 97 1.06 17.95 -10.77
N ASN A 98 1.99 17.28 -10.08
CA ASN A 98 1.86 15.84 -9.89
C ASN A 98 0.59 15.53 -9.08
N PRO A 99 -0.02 14.34 -9.28
CA PRO A 99 -1.14 13.95 -8.43
C PRO A 99 -0.69 13.91 -6.96
N ASP A 100 -1.36 14.67 -6.12
CA ASP A 100 -1.10 14.76 -4.69
C ASP A 100 -2.40 14.88 -3.88
N ALA A 101 -2.29 14.91 -2.57
CA ALA A 101 -3.42 15.08 -1.67
C ALA A 101 -4.13 16.42 -1.93
N ALA A 102 -3.38 17.51 -2.14
CA ALA A 102 -3.93 18.85 -2.35
C ALA A 102 -4.78 18.94 -3.62
N MET A 103 -4.39 18.21 -4.67
CA MET A 103 -5.19 18.09 -5.90
C MET A 103 -6.56 17.46 -5.61
N ILE A 104 -6.59 16.39 -4.85
CA ILE A 104 -7.85 15.69 -4.49
C ILE A 104 -8.70 16.57 -3.55
N GLU A 105 -8.08 17.26 -2.60
CA GLU A 105 -8.78 18.20 -1.70
C GLU A 105 -9.45 19.33 -2.48
N ARG A 106 -8.80 19.89 -3.49
CA ARG A 106 -9.39 20.89 -4.38
C ARG A 106 -10.64 20.38 -5.08
N LEU A 107 -10.63 19.15 -5.56
CA LEU A 107 -11.79 18.54 -6.21
C LEU A 107 -12.94 18.28 -5.23
N ILE A 108 -12.64 17.95 -3.97
CA ILE A 108 -13.67 17.74 -2.94
C ILE A 108 -14.26 19.07 -2.47
N ALA A 109 -13.51 20.16 -2.57
CA ALA A 109 -13.98 21.50 -2.20
C ALA A 109 -15.21 21.92 -3.00
N ALA A 110 -15.96 22.89 -2.48
CA ALA A 110 -17.18 23.37 -3.13
C ALA A 110 -16.91 23.88 -4.56
N GLY A 111 -17.65 23.34 -5.52
CA GLY A 111 -17.48 23.68 -6.95
C GLY A 111 -16.38 22.89 -7.67
N GLY A 112 -15.54 22.11 -6.96
CA GLY A 112 -14.43 21.39 -7.59
C GLY A 112 -14.87 20.29 -8.55
N ILE A 113 -15.83 19.45 -8.14
CA ILE A 113 -16.38 18.39 -9.00
C ILE A 113 -17.25 18.99 -10.10
N GLU A 114 -18.05 19.99 -9.77
CA GLU A 114 -18.93 20.70 -10.69
C GLU A 114 -18.13 21.38 -11.83
N SER A 115 -16.91 21.80 -11.59
CA SER A 115 -16.04 22.33 -12.63
C SER A 115 -15.66 21.30 -13.70
N LEU A 116 -15.62 20.00 -13.34
CA LEU A 116 -15.31 18.94 -14.28
C LEU A 116 -16.43 18.74 -15.33
N ASP A 117 -17.67 19.15 -15.02
CA ASP A 117 -18.81 19.03 -15.94
C ASP A 117 -18.72 20.01 -17.13
N THR A 118 -17.82 20.97 -17.06
CA THR A 118 -17.57 21.92 -18.17
C THR A 118 -16.77 21.26 -19.31
N VAL A 119 -16.10 20.13 -19.06
CA VAL A 119 -15.28 19.43 -20.04
C VAL A 119 -16.15 18.46 -20.83
N ASP A 120 -16.13 18.58 -22.17
CA ASP A 120 -16.70 17.57 -23.06
C ASP A 120 -15.71 16.43 -23.23
N LEU A 121 -16.04 15.29 -22.67
CA LEU A 121 -15.18 14.10 -22.69
C LEU A 121 -15.10 13.41 -24.05
N ARG A 122 -15.83 13.87 -25.06
CA ARG A 122 -15.70 13.41 -26.47
C ARG A 122 -14.62 14.13 -27.23
N GLY A 123 -14.27 15.34 -26.80
CA GLY A 123 -13.31 16.17 -27.47
C GLY A 123 -11.89 15.59 -27.44
N GLU A 124 -11.03 16.10 -28.28
CA GLU A 124 -9.60 15.88 -28.16
C GLU A 124 -9.09 16.55 -26.89
N ALA A 125 -8.23 15.86 -26.15
CA ALA A 125 -7.55 16.46 -25.01
C ALA A 125 -6.50 17.44 -25.53
N PRO A 126 -6.62 18.78 -25.32
CA PRO A 126 -5.80 19.78 -26.00
C PRO A 126 -4.30 19.64 -25.74
N HIS A 127 -3.92 19.10 -24.61
CA HIS A 127 -2.53 18.94 -24.20
C HIS A 127 -2.02 17.50 -24.25
N HIS A 128 -2.87 16.55 -24.68
CA HIS A 128 -2.52 15.13 -24.80
C HIS A 128 -2.99 14.58 -26.16
N HIS A 129 -2.16 13.73 -26.75
CA HIS A 129 -2.55 13.04 -27.98
C HIS A 129 -3.68 12.07 -27.71
N GLY A 130 -4.82 12.26 -28.35
CA GLY A 130 -5.97 11.37 -28.27
C GLY A 130 -7.19 11.95 -27.55
N GLU A 131 -8.27 11.20 -27.59
CA GLU A 131 -9.54 11.57 -26.96
C GLU A 131 -9.44 11.52 -25.44
N TRP A 132 -10.13 12.47 -24.77
CA TRP A 132 -10.23 12.52 -23.30
C TRP A 132 -10.52 11.16 -22.68
N MET A 133 -11.45 10.47 -23.26
CA MET A 133 -11.90 9.21 -22.75
C MET A 133 -10.82 8.13 -22.78
N ALA A 134 -9.96 8.08 -23.78
CA ALA A 134 -8.84 7.13 -23.81
C ALA A 134 -7.84 7.39 -22.66
N ASN A 135 -7.62 8.68 -22.34
CA ASN A 135 -6.73 9.10 -21.26
C ASN A 135 -7.32 8.87 -19.85
N ILE A 136 -8.63 8.77 -19.74
CA ILE A 136 -9.34 8.50 -18.46
C ILE A 136 -9.51 6.99 -18.24
N CYS A 137 -9.99 6.27 -19.24
CA CYS A 137 -10.35 4.86 -19.10
C CYS A 137 -9.18 3.96 -18.74
N GLY A 138 -8.11 4.05 -19.48
CA GLY A 138 -6.95 3.18 -19.31
C GLY A 138 -6.35 3.29 -17.90
N PRO A 139 -6.05 4.49 -17.42
CA PRO A 139 -5.57 4.69 -16.06
C PRO A 139 -6.57 4.24 -14.99
N ALA A 140 -7.86 4.60 -15.11
CA ALA A 140 -8.88 4.22 -14.14
C ALA A 140 -9.05 2.70 -14.02
N SER A 141 -9.10 1.99 -15.16
CA SER A 141 -9.20 0.53 -15.17
C SER A 141 -7.96 -0.13 -14.55
N ARG A 142 -6.77 0.29 -14.99
CA ARG A 142 -5.51 -0.26 -14.44
C ARG A 142 -5.40 -0.02 -12.94
N GLY A 143 -5.67 1.21 -12.48
CA GLY A 143 -5.60 1.54 -11.06
C GLY A 143 -6.57 0.72 -10.20
N ARG A 144 -7.82 0.54 -10.68
CA ARG A 144 -8.81 -0.30 -9.99
C ARG A 144 -8.36 -1.76 -9.87
N ASP A 145 -7.94 -2.35 -10.98
CA ASP A 145 -7.59 -3.76 -11.02
C ASP A 145 -6.33 -4.01 -10.19
N GLU A 146 -5.41 -3.05 -10.19
CA GLU A 146 -4.20 -3.08 -9.38
C GLU A 146 -4.51 -2.99 -7.88
N ILE A 147 -5.35 -2.07 -7.44
CA ILE A 147 -5.78 -1.98 -6.02
C ILE A 147 -6.42 -3.30 -5.57
N ARG A 148 -7.28 -3.91 -6.38
CA ARG A 148 -7.89 -5.21 -6.07
C ARG A 148 -6.85 -6.33 -5.94
N ARG A 149 -5.87 -6.37 -6.85
CA ARG A 149 -4.77 -7.32 -6.81
C ARG A 149 -3.92 -7.13 -5.54
N LEU A 150 -3.54 -5.90 -5.24
CA LEU A 150 -2.68 -5.56 -4.11
C LEU A 150 -3.33 -5.89 -2.76
N GLN A 151 -4.64 -5.69 -2.63
CA GLN A 151 -5.38 -6.10 -1.44
C GLN A 151 -5.24 -7.59 -1.15
N ALA A 152 -5.35 -8.43 -2.19
CA ALA A 152 -5.25 -9.87 -2.02
C ALA A 152 -3.83 -10.33 -1.65
N ILE A 153 -2.81 -9.65 -2.17
CA ILE A 153 -1.40 -10.02 -1.99
C ILE A 153 -0.87 -9.51 -0.64
N TYR A 154 -1.21 -8.28 -0.25
CA TYR A 154 -0.59 -7.60 0.87
C TYR A 154 -1.43 -7.57 2.15
N VAL A 155 -2.52 -8.33 2.18
CA VAL A 155 -3.27 -8.57 3.43
C VAL A 155 -2.32 -9.17 4.48
N GLY A 156 -2.25 -8.54 5.65
CA GLY A 156 -1.33 -8.96 6.73
C GLY A 156 0.12 -8.44 6.61
N ILE A 157 0.45 -7.68 5.55
CA ILE A 157 1.74 -6.99 5.39
C ILE A 157 1.56 -5.48 5.61
N LEU A 158 0.52 -4.91 5.02
CA LEU A 158 0.16 -3.50 5.17
C LEU A 158 -0.69 -3.27 6.43
N GLU A 159 -0.68 -2.04 6.93
CA GLU A 159 -1.50 -1.63 8.06
C GLU A 159 -3.00 -1.76 7.75
N THR A 160 -3.78 -2.11 8.77
CA THR A 160 -5.23 -2.33 8.63
C THR A 160 -5.96 -1.09 8.08
N GLU A 161 -5.54 0.12 8.49
CA GLU A 161 -6.10 1.38 8.02
C GLU A 161 -5.89 1.55 6.51
N LEU A 162 -4.70 1.22 6.02
CA LEU A 162 -4.38 1.30 4.59
C LEU A 162 -5.18 0.28 3.78
N ILE A 163 -5.29 -0.95 4.28
CA ILE A 163 -6.14 -1.99 3.65
C ILE A 163 -7.61 -1.54 3.60
N ALA A 164 -8.13 -0.93 4.67
CA ALA A 164 -9.49 -0.40 4.69
C ALA A 164 -9.68 0.74 3.67
N ALA A 165 -8.71 1.64 3.53
CA ALA A 165 -8.73 2.69 2.51
C ALA A 165 -8.71 2.10 1.09
N MET A 166 -7.86 1.11 0.83
CA MET A 166 -7.84 0.37 -0.44
C MET A 166 -9.19 -0.30 -0.73
N GLN A 167 -9.83 -0.90 0.29
CA GLN A 167 -11.17 -1.50 0.16
C GLN A 167 -12.22 -0.46 -0.20
N ALA A 168 -12.20 0.71 0.41
CA ALA A 168 -13.13 1.79 0.10
C ALA A 168 -12.97 2.27 -1.35
N VAL A 169 -11.74 2.38 -1.85
CA VAL A 169 -11.46 2.70 -3.25
C VAL A 169 -11.94 1.60 -4.19
N ALA A 170 -11.64 0.33 -3.89
CA ALA A 170 -12.01 -0.82 -4.71
C ALA A 170 -13.52 -1.10 -4.74
N ALA A 171 -14.25 -0.73 -3.67
CA ALA A 171 -15.71 -0.86 -3.59
C ALA A 171 -16.44 0.25 -4.36
N SER A 172 -15.75 1.33 -4.74
CA SER A 172 -16.35 2.41 -5.51
C SER A 172 -16.64 1.97 -6.95
N HIS A 173 -17.81 2.33 -7.45
CA HIS A 173 -18.18 2.11 -8.85
C HIS A 173 -17.59 3.18 -9.79
N VAL A 174 -17.03 4.27 -9.26
CA VAL A 174 -16.51 5.37 -10.08
C VAL A 174 -15.47 4.92 -11.10
N PRO A 175 -14.42 4.16 -10.75
CA PRO A 175 -13.46 3.67 -11.74
C PRO A 175 -14.08 2.74 -12.78
N GLU A 176 -15.13 2.00 -12.41
CA GLU A 176 -15.88 1.15 -13.32
C GLU A 176 -16.68 1.99 -14.32
N PHE A 177 -17.41 2.98 -13.85
CA PHE A 177 -18.12 3.91 -14.74
C PHE A 177 -17.16 4.63 -15.67
N MET A 178 -16.04 5.12 -15.16
CA MET A 178 -15.00 5.77 -15.97
C MET A 178 -14.41 4.81 -17.03
N SER A 179 -14.41 3.50 -16.81
CA SER A 179 -13.88 2.52 -17.76
C SER A 179 -14.92 1.94 -18.73
N VAL A 180 -16.20 1.89 -18.34
CA VAL A 180 -17.27 1.23 -19.10
C VAL A 180 -18.02 2.22 -19.99
N TYR A 181 -18.30 3.41 -19.49
CA TYR A 181 -19.03 4.46 -20.25
C TYR A 181 -18.13 5.29 -21.16
N ALA A 182 -16.85 5.07 -21.05
CA ALA A 182 -15.87 5.64 -21.92
C ALA A 182 -15.80 4.92 -23.27
N PRO A 183 -15.18 5.50 -24.31
CA PRO A 183 -14.98 4.83 -25.60
C PRO A 183 -14.14 3.56 -25.51
N CYS A 184 -13.60 3.22 -24.35
CA CYS A 184 -13.04 1.91 -24.05
C CYS A 184 -14.10 0.82 -23.93
N GLY A 185 -15.35 1.19 -23.74
CA GLY A 185 -16.50 0.30 -23.56
C GLY A 185 -17.46 0.38 -24.76
N THR A 186 -18.20 -0.67 -24.94
CA THR A 186 -19.14 -0.94 -26.02
C THR A 186 -20.43 -0.09 -25.99
N VAL A 187 -20.52 0.90 -25.12
CA VAL A 187 -21.72 1.73 -25.02
C VAL A 187 -21.65 2.89 -26.00
N ASN A 188 -22.31 2.71 -27.13
CA ASN A 188 -22.49 3.75 -28.15
C ASN A 188 -23.55 4.76 -27.62
N LEU A 189 -23.08 5.83 -26.97
CA LEU A 189 -23.94 6.88 -26.41
C LEU A 189 -24.50 7.83 -27.49
N GLY A 190 -24.66 7.41 -28.75
CA GLY A 190 -25.17 8.26 -29.83
C GLY A 190 -24.34 9.53 -30.05
N ASN A 191 -24.24 10.03 -31.27
CA ASN A 191 -23.25 11.08 -31.61
C ASN A 191 -23.67 12.52 -31.27
N ASP A 192 -24.84 12.75 -30.69
CA ASP A 192 -25.46 14.09 -30.72
C ASP A 192 -25.32 14.93 -29.43
N TYR A 193 -24.81 14.34 -28.33
CA TYR A 193 -24.73 15.07 -27.04
C TYR A 193 -23.33 15.04 -26.45
N PRO A 194 -22.86 16.14 -25.81
CA PRO A 194 -21.58 16.15 -25.09
C PRO A 194 -21.65 15.15 -23.93
N ILE A 195 -20.57 14.39 -23.74
CA ILE A 195 -20.41 13.51 -22.58
C ILE A 195 -19.75 14.32 -21.47
N ARG A 196 -20.52 14.67 -20.43
CA ARG A 196 -20.04 15.37 -19.26
C ARG A 196 -19.80 14.43 -18.10
N PHE A 197 -19.00 14.82 -17.13
CA PHE A 197 -18.74 13.99 -15.95
C PHE A 197 -20.01 13.63 -15.19
N GLU A 198 -20.95 14.58 -15.02
CA GLU A 198 -22.24 14.36 -14.38
C GLU A 198 -23.11 13.26 -15.04
N THR A 199 -22.95 13.10 -16.37
CA THR A 199 -23.67 12.03 -17.12
C THR A 199 -23.06 10.66 -16.92
N VAL A 200 -21.80 10.59 -16.51
CA VAL A 200 -21.03 9.36 -16.32
C VAL A 200 -21.09 8.91 -14.85
N VAL A 201 -20.95 9.86 -13.92
CA VAL A 201 -20.87 9.56 -12.48
C VAL A 201 -21.63 10.61 -11.68
N ASN A 202 -22.45 10.15 -10.75
CA ASN A 202 -23.13 11.04 -9.80
C ASN A 202 -22.10 11.75 -8.90
N HIS A 203 -22.24 13.06 -8.70
CA HIS A 203 -21.34 13.89 -7.85
C HIS A 203 -21.21 13.34 -6.43
N ARG A 204 -22.26 12.75 -5.85
CA ARG A 204 -22.18 12.16 -4.52
C ARG A 204 -21.23 10.96 -4.48
N GLU A 205 -21.30 10.10 -5.48
CA GLU A 205 -20.44 8.93 -5.61
C GLU A 205 -19.01 9.37 -5.90
N MET A 206 -18.83 10.36 -6.77
CA MET A 206 -17.54 10.96 -7.06
C MET A 206 -16.88 11.53 -5.78
N ARG A 207 -17.63 12.30 -4.97
CA ARG A 207 -17.09 12.80 -3.69
C ARG A 207 -16.72 11.67 -2.73
N GLY A 208 -17.50 10.60 -2.69
CA GLY A 208 -17.19 9.40 -1.91
C GLY A 208 -15.87 8.77 -2.34
N PHE A 209 -15.70 8.59 -3.64
CA PHE A 209 -14.48 8.03 -4.24
C PHE A 209 -13.26 8.91 -4.00
N LEU A 210 -13.35 10.22 -4.23
CA LEU A 210 -12.25 11.15 -4.01
C LEU A 210 -11.82 11.20 -2.53
N ARG A 211 -12.77 11.10 -1.59
CA ARG A 211 -12.44 10.97 -0.15
C ARG A 211 -11.70 9.68 0.15
N ALA A 212 -12.11 8.57 -0.45
CA ALA A 212 -11.39 7.30 -0.30
C ALA A 212 -9.97 7.38 -0.89
N LEU A 213 -9.80 8.01 -2.05
CA LEU A 213 -8.48 8.28 -2.64
C LEU A 213 -7.61 9.18 -1.76
N LEU A 214 -8.18 10.21 -1.15
CA LEU A 214 -7.47 11.09 -0.23
C LEU A 214 -7.02 10.34 1.03
N THR A 215 -7.91 9.53 1.61
CA THR A 215 -7.58 8.69 2.77
C THR A 215 -6.44 7.72 2.44
N LEU A 216 -6.49 7.11 1.25
CA LEU A 216 -5.43 6.22 0.78
C LEU A 216 -4.11 6.97 0.62
N ARG A 217 -4.12 8.20 0.05
CA ARG A 217 -2.92 9.03 -0.08
C ARG A 217 -2.30 9.36 1.28
N HIS A 218 -3.10 9.82 2.23
CA HIS A 218 -2.62 10.10 3.59
C HIS A 218 -2.01 8.86 4.27
N GLY A 219 -2.57 7.67 4.02
CA GLY A 219 -1.97 6.41 4.49
C GLY A 219 -0.59 6.16 3.87
N ILE A 220 -0.42 6.42 2.57
CA ILE A 220 0.86 6.32 1.87
C ILE A 220 1.87 7.33 2.45
N ASP A 221 1.48 8.60 2.59
CA ASP A 221 2.35 9.67 3.07
C ASP A 221 2.84 9.43 4.51
N LYS A 222 1.97 8.91 5.38
CA LYS A 222 2.31 8.54 6.75
C LYS A 222 3.40 7.47 6.81
N PHE A 223 3.44 6.56 5.85
CA PHE A 223 4.44 5.50 5.81
C PHE A 223 5.80 5.99 5.29
N THR A 224 5.81 7.01 4.43
CA THR A 224 7.04 7.53 3.80
C THR A 224 7.79 8.56 4.67
N GLN A 225 7.19 9.02 5.76
CA GLN A 225 7.81 9.88 6.79
C GLN A 225 8.52 9.05 7.86
#